data_8a0abd5a505cad7a26cd913891649705
#
_entry.id   8a0abd5a505cad7a26cd913891649705
#
_cell.length_a   1.000
_cell.length_b   1.000
_cell.length_c   1.000
_cell.angle_alpha   90.00
_cell.angle_beta   90.00
_cell.angle_gamma   90.00
#
_symmetry.space_group_name_H-M   'P 1'
#
loop_
_entity.id
_entity.type
_entity.pdbx_description
1 polymer ?
#
loop_
_entity_poly.entity_id
_entity_poly.type
_entity_poly.pdbx_seq_one_letter_code
_entity_poly.pdbx_strand_id
1 'polypeptide(L)'
;MRQVCILVEGQTEEAVVKTLLIDAAKARDIYLIPIIVRTSLTPAGASRGGGSWKHYDRQLNDLLSQSHWDVIGLMVDYYGYPSGAPGFELPEAPGDQRQLQIVAALKEHYPDPRFHPLVVLHEIESLILAAIRAGGGRGLLSEKTIEHLIRAIDDAGGPEKINNGEKTSPSKRLLALEPEYGKTSTGISILREVGLAVVLDRCPVFAAWWRTLLSC
;
A
#
# COMPACT_ATOMS: atom_id res chain seq x y z
N MET A 1 9.87 22.93 6.07
CA MET A 1 9.53 21.74 5.23
C MET A 1 9.44 20.55 6.16
N ARG A 2 8.26 19.94 6.30
CA ARG A 2 8.05 18.78 7.16
C ARG A 2 8.73 17.54 6.60
N GLN A 3 9.28 16.71 7.49
CA GLN A 3 9.97 15.48 7.15
C GLN A 3 9.03 14.29 7.38
N VAL A 4 8.67 13.59 6.33
CA VAL A 4 7.77 12.44 6.38
C VAL A 4 8.48 11.20 5.81
N CYS A 5 8.50 10.11 6.54
CA CYS A 5 8.92 8.82 5.98
C CYS A 5 7.75 7.84 5.95
N ILE A 6 7.76 6.95 4.98
CA ILE A 6 6.82 5.82 4.90
C ILE A 6 7.64 4.54 4.79
N LEU A 7 7.57 3.70 5.83
CA LEU A 7 8.12 2.36 5.77
C LEU A 7 7.19 1.49 4.92
N VAL A 8 7.72 0.90 3.86
CA VAL A 8 6.97 0.12 2.88
C VAL A 8 7.52 -1.30 2.77
N GLU A 9 6.68 -2.25 2.38
CA GLU A 9 7.07 -3.65 2.29
C GLU A 9 8.11 -3.89 1.20
N GLY A 10 7.89 -3.36 -0.01
CA GLY A 10 8.73 -3.69 -1.16
C GLY A 10 8.82 -2.61 -2.23
N GLN A 11 9.34 -3.03 -3.38
CA GLN A 11 9.59 -2.14 -4.52
C GLN A 11 8.29 -1.61 -5.16
N THR A 12 7.21 -2.37 -5.10
CA THR A 12 5.91 -1.95 -5.65
C THR A 12 5.34 -0.78 -4.87
N GLU A 13 5.29 -0.89 -3.53
CA GLU A 13 4.81 0.16 -2.64
C GLU A 13 5.71 1.40 -2.73
N GLU A 14 7.04 1.20 -2.78
CA GLU A 14 7.98 2.31 -2.99
C GLU A 14 7.68 3.05 -4.29
N ALA A 15 7.46 2.33 -5.39
CA ALA A 15 7.13 2.91 -6.69
C ALA A 15 5.78 3.64 -6.68
N VAL A 16 4.78 3.10 -5.99
CA VAL A 16 3.47 3.77 -5.78
C VAL A 16 3.66 5.09 -5.03
N VAL A 17 4.38 5.09 -3.90
CA VAL A 17 4.66 6.32 -3.14
C VAL A 17 5.37 7.35 -4.01
N LYS A 18 6.41 6.94 -4.73
CA LYS A 18 7.17 7.82 -5.63
C LYS A 18 6.32 8.39 -6.76
N THR A 19 5.42 7.59 -7.32
CA THR A 19 4.61 7.99 -8.48
C THR A 19 3.42 8.87 -8.11
N LEU A 20 2.76 8.57 -7.00
CA LEU A 20 1.51 9.24 -6.63
C LEU A 20 1.70 10.31 -5.57
N LEU A 21 2.56 10.10 -4.56
CA LEU A 21 2.52 10.89 -3.35
C LEU A 21 3.60 11.97 -3.26
N ILE A 22 4.79 11.77 -3.84
CA ILE A 22 5.92 12.70 -3.67
C ILE A 22 5.59 14.10 -4.18
N ASP A 23 5.08 14.23 -5.41
CA ASP A 23 4.78 15.55 -5.97
C ASP A 23 3.63 16.25 -5.21
N ALA A 24 2.63 15.48 -4.77
CA ALA A 24 1.54 16.01 -3.98
C ALA A 24 1.97 16.44 -2.57
N ALA A 25 2.93 15.75 -1.97
CA ALA A 25 3.58 16.14 -0.72
C ALA A 25 4.40 17.41 -0.89
N LYS A 26 5.26 17.44 -1.93
CA LYS A 26 6.11 18.60 -2.25
C LYS A 26 5.30 19.88 -2.47
N ALA A 27 4.14 19.78 -3.13
CA ALA A 27 3.23 20.90 -3.30
C ALA A 27 2.66 21.47 -1.97
N ARG A 28 2.88 20.77 -0.86
CA ARG A 28 2.47 21.16 0.52
C ARG A 28 3.66 21.40 1.45
N ASP A 29 4.84 21.63 0.91
CA ASP A 29 6.10 21.81 1.65
C ASP A 29 6.44 20.60 2.55
N ILE A 30 6.15 19.40 2.08
CA ILE A 30 6.46 18.13 2.74
C ILE A 30 7.55 17.40 1.97
N TYR A 31 8.62 17.03 2.65
CA TYR A 31 9.67 16.14 2.14
C TYR A 31 9.31 14.70 2.50
N LEU A 32 8.87 13.92 1.52
CA LEU A 32 8.39 12.55 1.68
C LEU A 32 9.42 11.54 1.15
N ILE A 33 9.75 10.55 1.99
CA ILE A 33 10.69 9.48 1.65
C ILE A 33 10.06 8.12 1.90
N PRO A 34 9.90 7.24 0.87
CA PRO A 34 9.63 5.83 1.09
C PRO A 34 10.90 5.08 1.51
N ILE A 35 10.78 4.21 2.50
CA ILE A 35 11.86 3.37 3.04
C ILE A 35 11.42 1.91 2.93
N ILE A 36 12.12 1.10 2.13
CA ILE A 36 11.79 -0.33 2.01
C ILE A 36 12.31 -1.10 3.22
N VAL A 37 11.49 -1.98 3.77
CA VAL A 37 11.89 -2.91 4.85
C VAL A 37 13.07 -3.76 4.40
N ARG A 38 14.12 -3.78 5.23
CA ARG A 38 15.33 -4.58 5.01
C ARG A 38 15.19 -5.90 5.76
N THR A 39 15.15 -7.01 5.03
CA THR A 39 14.94 -8.35 5.59
C THR A 39 16.24 -9.08 5.88
N SER A 40 17.34 -8.78 5.19
CA SER A 40 18.68 -9.30 5.51
C SER A 40 19.77 -8.36 5.01
N LEU A 41 20.93 -8.40 5.71
CA LEU A 41 22.19 -7.84 5.24
C LEU A 41 23.09 -9.03 4.93
N THR A 42 23.36 -9.29 3.66
CA THR A 42 24.36 -10.27 3.23
C THR A 42 25.51 -9.56 2.55
N PRO A 43 26.71 -10.17 2.44
CA PRO A 43 27.82 -9.60 1.67
C PRO A 43 27.48 -9.31 0.20
N ALA A 44 26.45 -9.98 -0.34
CA ALA A 44 25.93 -9.76 -1.69
C ALA A 44 24.91 -8.62 -1.80
N GLY A 45 24.59 -7.94 -0.67
CA GLY A 45 23.61 -6.85 -0.59
C GLY A 45 22.49 -7.09 0.40
N ALA A 46 21.64 -6.08 0.59
CA ALA A 46 20.45 -6.19 1.43
C ALA A 46 19.33 -6.87 0.64
N SER A 47 18.74 -7.94 1.20
CA SER A 47 17.45 -8.45 0.74
C SER A 47 16.37 -7.49 1.20
N ARG A 48 15.41 -7.18 0.32
CA ARG A 48 14.34 -6.20 0.53
C ARG A 48 12.99 -6.83 0.24
N GLY A 49 11.98 -6.41 1.01
CA GLY A 49 10.59 -6.81 0.82
C GLY A 49 10.21 -8.10 1.55
N GLY A 50 8.99 -8.12 2.07
CA GLY A 50 8.37 -9.22 2.79
C GLY A 50 9.11 -9.67 4.05
N GLY A 51 8.60 -10.68 4.71
CA GLY A 51 9.29 -11.37 5.80
C GLY A 51 8.62 -11.27 7.16
N SER A 52 9.36 -11.71 8.19
CA SER A 52 8.89 -11.68 9.58
C SER A 52 8.70 -10.26 10.10
N TRP A 53 7.67 -10.05 10.92
CA TRP A 53 7.41 -8.79 11.61
C TRP A 53 8.63 -8.20 12.32
N LYS A 54 9.52 -9.03 12.83
CA LYS A 54 10.77 -8.61 13.48
C LYS A 54 11.59 -7.60 12.66
N HIS A 55 11.52 -7.65 11.33
CA HIS A 55 12.25 -6.70 10.47
C HIS A 55 11.56 -5.33 10.43
N TYR A 56 10.22 -5.32 10.41
CA TYR A 56 9.42 -4.11 10.51
C TYR A 56 9.59 -3.46 11.88
N ASP A 57 9.42 -4.26 12.94
CA ASP A 57 9.52 -3.80 14.34
C ASP A 57 10.85 -3.10 14.61
N ARG A 58 11.97 -3.75 14.24
CA ARG A 58 13.29 -3.12 14.40
C ARG A 58 13.38 -1.77 13.68
N GLN A 59 12.97 -1.71 12.41
CA GLN A 59 13.09 -0.49 11.63
C GLN A 59 12.10 0.60 12.05
N LEU A 60 10.89 0.21 12.50
CA LEU A 60 9.94 1.16 13.08
C LEU A 60 10.51 1.78 14.36
N ASN A 61 11.05 0.96 15.27
CA ASN A 61 11.69 1.46 16.49
C ASN A 61 12.88 2.38 16.17
N ASP A 62 13.70 2.04 15.16
CA ASP A 62 14.79 2.89 14.69
C ASP A 62 14.27 4.25 14.18
N LEU A 63 13.21 4.27 13.38
CA LEU A 63 12.60 5.50 12.85
C LEU A 63 11.95 6.34 13.97
N LEU A 64 11.22 5.71 14.88
CA LEU A 64 10.55 6.37 16.00
C LEU A 64 11.54 7.00 16.99
N SER A 65 12.74 6.43 17.11
CA SER A 65 13.82 7.01 17.93
C SER A 65 14.41 8.29 17.34
N GLN A 66 14.19 8.58 16.06
CA GLN A 66 14.74 9.74 15.37
C GLN A 66 13.79 10.94 15.48
N SER A 67 14.26 12.03 16.07
CA SER A 67 13.45 13.22 16.33
C SER A 67 13.20 14.14 15.13
N HIS A 68 13.90 13.90 14.01
CA HIS A 68 13.75 14.75 12.82
C HIS A 68 12.55 14.37 11.94
N TRP A 69 11.93 13.20 12.15
CA TRP A 69 10.69 12.85 11.47
C TRP A 69 9.50 13.52 12.13
N ASP A 70 8.75 14.31 11.39
CA ASP A 70 7.48 14.88 11.83
C ASP A 70 6.34 13.86 11.73
N VAL A 71 6.41 12.96 10.74
CA VAL A 71 5.43 11.90 10.52
C VAL A 71 6.12 10.62 10.05
N ILE A 72 5.70 9.50 10.61
CA ILE A 72 6.19 8.16 10.27
C ILE A 72 5.01 7.30 9.83
N GLY A 73 4.93 7.04 8.54
CA GLY A 73 3.94 6.12 7.95
C GLY A 73 4.46 4.68 7.93
N LEU A 74 3.54 3.74 8.01
CA LEU A 74 3.75 2.34 7.66
C LEU A 74 2.75 1.97 6.58
N MET A 75 3.16 1.28 5.53
CA MET A 75 2.27 0.74 4.51
C MET A 75 2.55 -0.75 4.36
N VAL A 76 1.58 -1.58 4.70
CA VAL A 76 1.63 -3.04 4.61
C VAL A 76 0.34 -3.58 4.00
N ASP A 77 0.44 -4.68 3.28
CA ASP A 77 -0.73 -5.33 2.71
C ASP A 77 -1.49 -6.13 3.78
N TYR A 78 -2.82 -6.12 3.69
CA TYR A 78 -3.67 -6.99 4.50
C TYR A 78 -3.45 -8.46 4.13
N TYR A 79 -3.38 -8.75 2.83
CA TYR A 79 -3.04 -10.08 2.35
C TYR A 79 -1.55 -10.36 2.54
N GLY A 80 -1.24 -11.40 3.31
CA GLY A 80 0.14 -11.67 3.69
C GLY A 80 0.64 -10.83 4.86
N TYR A 81 -0.28 -10.25 5.66
CA TYR A 81 0.09 -9.52 6.87
C TYR A 81 1.06 -10.35 7.73
N PRO A 82 2.19 -9.78 8.17
CA PRO A 82 3.27 -10.55 8.75
C PRO A 82 2.86 -11.29 10.04
N SER A 83 3.21 -12.56 10.16
CA SER A 83 3.00 -13.33 11.39
C SER A 83 3.77 -12.71 12.56
N GLY A 84 3.14 -12.68 13.74
CA GLY A 84 3.68 -12.05 14.95
C GLY A 84 3.57 -10.52 14.95
N ALA A 85 2.95 -9.91 13.93
CA ALA A 85 2.65 -8.49 13.93
C ALA A 85 1.52 -8.15 14.93
N PRO A 86 1.49 -6.92 15.49
CA PRO A 86 0.39 -6.47 16.33
C PRO A 86 -0.96 -6.65 15.62
N GLY A 87 -1.89 -7.34 16.27
CA GLY A 87 -3.19 -7.63 15.70
C GLY A 87 -3.25 -8.88 14.82
N PHE A 88 -2.17 -9.59 14.56
CA PHE A 88 -2.18 -10.83 13.76
C PHE A 88 -3.10 -11.90 14.34
N GLU A 89 -3.03 -12.12 15.64
CA GLU A 89 -3.81 -13.16 16.39
C GLU A 89 -5.26 -12.74 16.73
N LEU A 90 -5.70 -11.54 16.32
CA LEU A 90 -7.07 -11.12 16.58
C LEU A 90 -8.07 -12.01 15.82
N PRO A 91 -9.29 -12.22 16.34
CA PRO A 91 -10.32 -13.02 15.68
C PRO A 91 -10.58 -12.56 14.24
N GLU A 92 -10.96 -13.50 13.38
CA GLU A 92 -11.40 -13.16 12.03
C GLU A 92 -12.62 -12.23 12.08
N ALA A 93 -12.62 -11.26 11.16
CA ALA A 93 -13.70 -10.30 10.96
C ALA A 93 -13.76 -9.96 9.45
N PRO A 94 -14.87 -9.36 8.96
CA PRO A 94 -14.93 -8.80 7.61
C PRO A 94 -13.71 -7.90 7.34
N GLY A 95 -13.22 -7.90 6.10
CA GLY A 95 -11.92 -7.31 5.74
C GLY A 95 -11.71 -5.86 6.19
N ASP A 96 -12.73 -5.02 6.08
CA ASP A 96 -12.72 -3.63 6.53
C ASP A 96 -12.65 -3.50 8.07
N GLN A 97 -13.40 -4.32 8.80
CA GLN A 97 -13.35 -4.36 10.27
C GLN A 97 -12.00 -4.89 10.75
N ARG A 98 -11.52 -5.96 10.13
CA ARG A 98 -10.22 -6.55 10.46
C ARG A 98 -9.08 -5.57 10.22
N GLN A 99 -9.11 -4.84 9.13
CA GLN A 99 -8.16 -3.79 8.82
C GLN A 99 -8.12 -2.72 9.94
N LEU A 100 -9.27 -2.24 10.37
CA LEU A 100 -9.36 -1.26 11.46
C LEU A 100 -8.83 -1.81 12.79
N GLN A 101 -9.11 -3.07 13.11
CA GLN A 101 -8.58 -3.74 14.31
C GLN A 101 -7.05 -3.83 14.28
N ILE A 102 -6.46 -4.17 13.12
CA ILE A 102 -5.00 -4.24 12.96
C ILE A 102 -4.39 -2.84 13.09
N VAL A 103 -4.98 -1.82 12.47
CA VAL A 103 -4.52 -0.42 12.61
C VAL A 103 -4.55 0.03 14.07
N ALA A 104 -5.61 -0.32 14.82
CA ALA A 104 -5.71 -0.01 16.24
C ALA A 104 -4.63 -0.72 17.06
N ALA A 105 -4.40 -2.02 16.82
CA ALA A 105 -3.36 -2.80 17.51
C ALA A 105 -1.94 -2.26 17.19
N LEU A 106 -1.68 -1.83 15.97
CA LEU A 106 -0.41 -1.19 15.61
C LEU A 106 -0.20 0.12 16.36
N LYS A 107 -1.24 0.97 16.48
CA LYS A 107 -1.17 2.23 17.22
C LYS A 107 -1.02 2.04 18.72
N GLU A 108 -1.63 1.01 19.27
CA GLU A 108 -1.47 0.63 20.68
C GLU A 108 -0.05 0.13 20.96
N HIS A 109 0.52 -0.65 20.05
CA HIS A 109 1.88 -1.18 20.16
C HIS A 109 2.96 -0.09 20.03
N TYR A 110 2.72 0.89 19.15
CA TYR A 110 3.59 2.05 18.93
C TYR A 110 2.84 3.34 19.29
N PRO A 111 2.76 3.72 20.57
CA PRO A 111 1.97 4.87 21.03
C PRO A 111 2.67 6.21 20.79
N ASP A 112 3.24 6.39 19.61
CA ASP A 112 3.87 7.64 19.18
C ASP A 112 2.87 8.42 18.31
N PRO A 113 2.59 9.70 18.62
CA PRO A 113 1.63 10.51 17.87
C PRO A 113 2.03 10.73 16.40
N ARG A 114 3.30 10.56 16.07
CA ARG A 114 3.83 10.68 14.70
C ARG A 114 3.57 9.44 13.86
N PHE A 115 3.16 8.31 14.49
CA PHE A 115 3.01 7.02 13.80
C PHE A 115 1.63 6.86 13.18
N HIS A 116 1.57 6.68 11.87
CA HIS A 116 0.34 6.53 11.09
C HIS A 116 0.40 5.30 10.17
N PRO A 117 -0.03 4.11 10.66
CA PRO A 117 -0.05 2.91 9.84
C PRO A 117 -1.21 2.89 8.85
N LEU A 118 -0.94 2.38 7.65
CA LEU A 118 -1.91 1.94 6.66
C LEU A 118 -1.78 0.42 6.49
N VAL A 119 -2.85 -0.28 6.72
CA VAL A 119 -3.03 -1.64 6.24
C VAL A 119 -3.85 -1.56 4.97
N VAL A 120 -3.21 -1.78 3.83
CA VAL A 120 -3.88 -1.70 2.51
C VAL A 120 -4.86 -2.84 2.42
N LEU A 121 -6.13 -2.54 2.15
CA LEU A 121 -7.14 -3.57 1.97
C LEU A 121 -6.77 -4.47 0.78
N HIS A 122 -6.59 -5.74 1.10
CA HIS A 122 -6.13 -6.81 0.24
C HIS A 122 -4.65 -6.65 -0.16
N GLU A 123 -4.34 -5.90 -1.21
CA GLU A 123 -2.99 -5.67 -1.74
C GLU A 123 -2.90 -4.26 -2.35
N ILE A 124 -1.68 -3.75 -2.50
CA ILE A 124 -1.42 -2.45 -3.15
C ILE A 124 -2.00 -2.38 -4.58
N GLU A 125 -2.19 -3.50 -5.24
CA GLU A 125 -2.82 -3.60 -6.54
C GLU A 125 -4.28 -3.12 -6.55
N SER A 126 -4.94 -2.98 -5.41
CA SER A 126 -6.26 -2.34 -5.33
C SER A 126 -6.26 -0.91 -5.88
N LEU A 127 -5.15 -0.18 -5.73
CA LEU A 127 -4.96 1.15 -6.32
C LEU A 127 -4.87 1.10 -7.84
N ILE A 128 -4.24 0.05 -8.38
CA ILE A 128 -4.15 -0.18 -9.83
C ILE A 128 -5.52 -0.51 -10.40
N LEU A 129 -6.30 -1.33 -9.69
CA LEU A 129 -7.68 -1.63 -10.06
C LEU A 129 -8.56 -0.36 -10.05
N ALA A 130 -8.35 0.53 -9.09
CA ALA A 130 -9.01 1.83 -9.07
C ALA A 130 -8.70 2.65 -10.33
N ALA A 131 -7.44 2.66 -10.74
CA ALA A 131 -6.99 3.34 -11.95
C ALA A 131 -7.59 2.71 -13.22
N ILE A 132 -7.62 1.38 -13.32
CA ILE A 132 -8.25 0.66 -14.45
C ILE A 132 -9.75 0.99 -14.52
N ARG A 133 -10.46 0.98 -13.37
CA ARG A 133 -11.88 1.35 -13.31
C ARG A 133 -12.15 2.78 -13.76
N ALA A 134 -11.16 3.66 -13.64
CA ALA A 134 -11.22 5.04 -14.11
C ALA A 134 -10.84 5.23 -15.58
N GLY A 135 -10.55 4.15 -16.30
CA GLY A 135 -10.22 4.16 -17.72
C GLY A 135 -8.73 4.09 -18.04
N GLY A 136 -7.86 3.95 -17.03
CA GLY A 136 -6.43 3.72 -17.21
C GLY A 136 -6.10 2.32 -17.75
N GLY A 137 -4.89 2.18 -18.28
CA GLY A 137 -4.34 0.92 -18.76
C GLY A 137 -4.67 0.57 -20.22
N ARG A 138 -5.35 1.44 -20.94
CA ARG A 138 -5.59 1.24 -22.37
C ARG A 138 -4.28 1.25 -23.15
N GLY A 139 -4.10 0.22 -23.99
CA GLY A 139 -2.84 0.00 -24.70
C GLY A 139 -1.71 -0.62 -23.86
N LEU A 140 -1.93 -0.82 -22.54
CA LEU A 140 -1.03 -1.55 -21.65
C LEU A 140 -1.59 -2.94 -21.29
N LEU A 141 -2.91 -3.06 -21.28
CA LEU A 141 -3.66 -4.31 -21.04
C LEU A 141 -4.60 -4.54 -22.21
N SER A 142 -5.02 -5.81 -22.42
CA SER A 142 -6.02 -6.13 -23.41
C SER A 142 -7.40 -5.55 -23.02
N GLU A 143 -8.21 -5.13 -23.99
CA GLU A 143 -9.58 -4.65 -23.76
C GLU A 143 -10.42 -5.69 -22.99
N LYS A 144 -10.27 -6.97 -23.31
CA LYS A 144 -10.95 -8.07 -22.63
C LYS A 144 -10.58 -8.14 -21.14
N THR A 145 -9.29 -7.92 -20.82
CA THR A 145 -8.80 -7.87 -19.44
C THR A 145 -9.40 -6.68 -18.70
N ILE A 146 -9.39 -5.50 -19.31
CA ILE A 146 -9.97 -4.28 -18.72
C ILE A 146 -11.45 -4.48 -18.41
N GLU A 147 -12.24 -5.00 -19.37
CA GLU A 147 -13.65 -5.28 -19.15
C GLU A 147 -13.90 -6.29 -18.04
N HIS A 148 -13.10 -7.37 -17.98
CA HIS A 148 -13.22 -8.37 -16.94
C HIS A 148 -12.92 -7.78 -15.55
N LEU A 149 -11.86 -7.00 -15.42
CA LEU A 149 -11.48 -6.35 -14.17
C LEU A 149 -12.52 -5.33 -13.73
N ILE A 150 -13.06 -4.52 -14.64
CA ILE A 150 -14.12 -3.55 -14.33
C ILE A 150 -15.36 -4.25 -13.76
N ARG A 151 -15.81 -5.35 -14.39
CA ARG A 151 -16.94 -6.13 -13.86
C ARG A 151 -16.64 -6.67 -12.46
N ALA A 152 -15.47 -7.25 -12.26
CA ALA A 152 -15.07 -7.78 -10.94
C ALA A 152 -15.00 -6.69 -9.85
N ILE A 153 -14.58 -5.47 -10.20
CA ILE A 153 -14.55 -4.31 -9.29
C ILE A 153 -15.98 -3.88 -8.94
N ASP A 154 -16.85 -3.80 -9.95
CA ASP A 154 -18.25 -3.38 -9.77
C ASP A 154 -19.04 -4.42 -8.96
N ASP A 155 -18.87 -5.70 -9.23
CA ASP A 155 -19.46 -6.80 -8.47
C ASP A 155 -19.02 -6.83 -7.00
N ALA A 156 -17.77 -6.47 -6.73
CA ALA A 156 -17.24 -6.34 -5.37
C ALA A 156 -17.71 -5.08 -4.65
N GLY A 157 -18.25 -4.09 -5.37
CA GLY A 157 -18.63 -2.78 -4.83
C GLY A 157 -17.46 -1.82 -4.62
N GLY A 158 -16.36 -2.03 -5.33
CA GLY A 158 -15.21 -1.11 -5.36
C GLY A 158 -13.85 -1.81 -5.34
N PRO A 159 -12.77 -1.10 -5.73
CA PRO A 159 -11.43 -1.68 -5.86
C PRO A 159 -10.85 -2.15 -4.52
N GLU A 160 -11.12 -1.46 -3.41
CA GLU A 160 -10.70 -1.86 -2.07
C GLU A 160 -11.57 -2.99 -1.47
N LYS A 161 -12.58 -3.49 -2.18
CA LYS A 161 -13.47 -4.57 -1.73
C LYS A 161 -13.28 -5.88 -2.51
N ILE A 162 -12.41 -5.89 -3.52
CA ILE A 162 -12.06 -7.12 -4.21
C ILE A 162 -11.43 -8.09 -3.21
N ASN A 163 -12.02 -9.29 -3.14
CA ASN A 163 -11.64 -10.25 -2.13
C ASN A 163 -10.19 -10.75 -2.31
N ASN A 164 -9.58 -11.13 -1.22
CA ASN A 164 -8.19 -11.56 -1.07
C ASN A 164 -8.03 -13.09 -0.99
N GLY A 165 -8.96 -13.86 -1.54
CA GLY A 165 -8.79 -15.31 -1.60
C GLY A 165 -7.52 -15.70 -2.36
N GLU A 166 -6.95 -16.85 -2.05
CA GLU A 166 -5.67 -17.32 -2.60
C GLU A 166 -5.55 -17.23 -4.13
N LYS A 167 -6.68 -17.38 -4.85
CA LYS A 167 -6.76 -17.32 -6.32
C LYS A 167 -7.44 -16.05 -6.85
N THR A 168 -7.93 -15.19 -5.98
CA THR A 168 -8.82 -14.08 -6.32
C THR A 168 -8.36 -12.73 -5.82
N SER A 169 -7.16 -12.66 -5.22
CA SER A 169 -6.53 -11.39 -4.83
C SER A 169 -6.27 -10.50 -6.07
N PRO A 170 -6.18 -9.19 -5.91
CA PRO A 170 -5.94 -8.24 -6.99
C PRO A 170 -4.77 -8.62 -7.91
N SER A 171 -3.63 -8.96 -7.34
CA SER A 171 -2.45 -9.35 -8.11
C SER A 171 -2.64 -10.66 -8.88
N LYS A 172 -3.31 -11.64 -8.28
CA LYS A 172 -3.59 -12.94 -8.94
C LYS A 172 -4.53 -12.79 -10.11
N ARG A 173 -5.55 -11.93 -9.99
CA ARG A 173 -6.47 -11.63 -11.10
C ARG A 173 -5.75 -10.98 -12.27
N LEU A 174 -4.90 -9.98 -12.00
CA LEU A 174 -4.10 -9.33 -13.03
C LEU A 174 -3.19 -10.33 -13.74
N LEU A 175 -2.41 -11.12 -13.01
CA LEU A 175 -1.50 -12.11 -13.59
C LEU A 175 -2.21 -13.25 -14.32
N ALA A 176 -3.41 -13.64 -13.88
CA ALA A 176 -4.18 -14.68 -14.57
C ALA A 176 -4.73 -14.22 -15.93
N LEU A 177 -5.04 -12.93 -16.06
CA LEU A 177 -5.58 -12.32 -17.28
C LEU A 177 -4.47 -11.80 -18.21
N GLU A 178 -3.37 -11.32 -17.62
CA GLU A 178 -2.19 -10.77 -18.31
C GLU A 178 -0.93 -11.39 -17.70
N PRO A 179 -0.47 -12.55 -18.20
CA PRO A 179 0.71 -13.24 -17.65
C PRO A 179 2.00 -12.40 -17.65
N GLU A 180 2.10 -11.45 -18.58
CA GLU A 180 3.25 -10.54 -18.68
C GLU A 180 3.09 -9.24 -17.84
N TYR A 181 2.03 -9.16 -17.05
CA TYR A 181 1.81 -8.01 -16.19
C TYR A 181 2.96 -7.80 -15.18
N GLY A 182 3.60 -6.66 -15.25
CA GLY A 182 4.63 -6.24 -14.30
C GLY A 182 4.07 -5.26 -13.27
N LYS A 183 4.11 -5.61 -11.99
CA LYS A 183 3.63 -4.74 -10.89
C LYS A 183 4.31 -3.37 -10.91
N THR A 184 5.65 -3.37 -11.01
CA THR A 184 6.49 -2.15 -10.98
C THR A 184 6.66 -1.46 -12.33
N SER A 185 6.21 -2.06 -13.42
CA SER A 185 6.25 -1.48 -14.77
C SER A 185 4.85 -1.10 -15.25
N THR A 186 4.05 -2.10 -15.66
CA THR A 186 2.69 -1.90 -16.17
C THR A 186 1.79 -1.24 -15.14
N GLY A 187 1.76 -1.77 -13.90
CA GLY A 187 0.93 -1.24 -12.83
C GLY A 187 1.25 0.22 -12.50
N ILE A 188 2.52 0.56 -12.40
CA ILE A 188 2.95 1.94 -12.12
C ILE A 188 2.65 2.89 -13.30
N SER A 189 2.76 2.41 -14.54
CA SER A 189 2.38 3.20 -15.71
C SER A 189 0.88 3.54 -15.72
N ILE A 190 0.03 2.57 -15.35
CA ILE A 190 -1.42 2.78 -15.22
C ILE A 190 -1.73 3.82 -14.13
N LEU A 191 -1.06 3.74 -12.97
CA LEU A 191 -1.25 4.72 -11.89
C LEU A 191 -0.81 6.13 -12.29
N ARG A 192 0.30 6.23 -13.01
CA ARG A 192 0.81 7.52 -13.51
C ARG A 192 -0.14 8.15 -14.52
N GLU A 193 -0.76 7.35 -15.38
CA GLU A 193 -1.72 7.81 -16.39
C GLU A 193 -2.92 8.52 -15.77
N VAL A 194 -3.50 7.94 -14.70
CA VAL A 194 -4.72 8.47 -14.06
C VAL A 194 -4.45 9.47 -12.94
N GLY A 195 -3.31 9.34 -12.27
CA GLY A 195 -2.89 10.24 -11.21
C GLY A 195 -3.57 10.06 -9.85
N LEU A 196 -3.04 10.75 -8.84
CA LEU A 196 -3.42 10.60 -7.43
C LEU A 196 -4.89 10.92 -7.16
N ALA A 197 -5.42 12.00 -7.74
CA ALA A 197 -6.78 12.45 -7.46
C ALA A 197 -7.84 11.37 -7.74
N VAL A 198 -7.68 10.66 -8.85
CA VAL A 198 -8.57 9.55 -9.26
C VAL A 198 -8.47 8.36 -8.31
N VAL A 199 -7.24 8.02 -7.87
CA VAL A 199 -7.03 6.94 -6.92
C VAL A 199 -7.67 7.27 -5.56
N LEU A 200 -7.50 8.51 -5.07
CA LEU A 200 -8.10 8.96 -3.80
C LEU A 200 -9.64 8.97 -3.84
N ASP A 201 -10.25 9.29 -4.97
CA ASP A 201 -11.70 9.24 -5.15
C ASP A 201 -12.27 7.82 -5.01
N ARG A 202 -11.52 6.81 -5.45
CA ARG A 202 -11.97 5.42 -5.54
C ARG A 202 -11.48 4.51 -4.42
N CYS A 203 -10.49 4.96 -3.65
CA CYS A 203 -9.86 4.22 -2.56
C CYS A 203 -10.00 4.99 -1.25
N PRO A 204 -11.17 4.94 -0.58
CA PRO A 204 -11.44 5.75 0.61
C PRO A 204 -10.53 5.44 1.80
N VAL A 205 -10.08 4.20 1.98
CA VAL A 205 -9.14 3.82 3.07
C VAL A 205 -7.78 4.47 2.82
N PHE A 206 -7.26 4.34 1.62
CA PHE A 206 -6.01 4.99 1.21
C PHE A 206 -6.12 6.52 1.29
N ALA A 207 -7.25 7.09 0.84
CA ALA A 207 -7.49 8.53 0.89
C ALA A 207 -7.58 9.08 2.32
N ALA A 208 -8.20 8.35 3.24
CA ALA A 208 -8.28 8.74 4.64
C ALA A 208 -6.89 8.77 5.29
N TRP A 209 -6.10 7.73 5.07
CA TRP A 209 -4.73 7.67 5.54
C TRP A 209 -3.86 8.79 4.97
N TRP A 210 -3.94 9.03 3.66
CA TRP A 210 -3.17 10.12 3.03
C TRP A 210 -3.50 11.48 3.61
N ARG A 211 -4.79 11.78 3.81
CA ARG A 211 -5.23 13.02 4.47
C ARG A 211 -4.66 13.16 5.88
N THR A 212 -4.58 12.06 6.64
CA THR A 212 -3.96 12.07 7.97
C THR A 212 -2.50 12.46 7.90
N LEU A 213 -1.71 11.88 6.98
CA LEU A 213 -0.29 12.24 6.82
C LEU A 213 -0.08 13.71 6.45
N LEU A 214 -1.03 14.33 5.75
CA LEU A 214 -0.94 15.72 5.34
C LEU A 214 -1.31 16.70 6.46
N SER A 215 -2.11 16.28 7.44
CA SER A 215 -2.68 17.16 8.48
C SER A 215 -1.92 17.13 9.81
N CYS A 216 -0.98 16.21 9.98
CA CYS A 216 -0.15 16.08 11.20
C CYS A 216 0.98 17.10 11.26
#